data_9b94d0d34541d98d28f1b40848ec3460
#
_entry.id   9b94d0d34541d98d28f1b40848ec3460
#
_cell.length_a   1.000
_cell.length_b   1.000
_cell.length_c   1.000
_cell.angle_alpha   90.00
_cell.angle_beta   90.00
_cell.angle_gamma   90.00
#
_symmetry.space_group_name_H-M   'P 1'
#
loop_
_entity.id
_entity.type
_entity.pdbx_description
1 polymer ?
#
loop_
_entity_poly.entity_id
_entity_poly.type
_entity_poly.pdbx_seq_one_letter_code
_entity_poly.pdbx_strand_id
1 'polypeptide(L)'
;MNKRRSLVVAGSGAVAALVLVLVVALPLALTHRRDLPLERVYGDAAVSVVSRLLGGEAANPLANDARALATGRIEYTGSCAVCHGAKGDGRGVFGPTTYPDATDFTTEAAKSKTDAQLFWIVKNGLGFTAMPAFGGQYKDADIWAMVAYIRHLQRESASALAIPEPSLVQLAAADPSVSRQARGAAIYFALGCHLCHGPEGDAPGDLALRGRIETDIVRRGSDRGMPAYGTNLISDADLADLETYLLRFAAVPSNPD
;
A
#
# COMPACT_ATOMS: atom_id res chain seq x y z
N MET A 1 -47.08 -4.83 -35.61
CA MET A 1 -45.65 -4.42 -35.53
C MET A 1 -44.82 -5.66 -35.76
N ASN A 2 -44.05 -5.69 -36.83
CA ASN A 2 -43.41 -6.93 -37.35
C ASN A 2 -42.26 -7.35 -36.45
N LYS A 3 -42.27 -8.59 -35.89
CA LYS A 3 -41.24 -9.13 -34.98
C LYS A 3 -39.79 -8.87 -35.47
N ARG A 4 -39.56 -8.91 -36.78
CA ARG A 4 -38.27 -8.58 -37.39
C ARG A 4 -37.84 -7.11 -37.18
N ARG A 5 -38.79 -6.14 -37.26
CA ARG A 5 -38.48 -4.73 -36.99
C ARG A 5 -38.15 -4.50 -35.53
N SER A 6 -38.83 -5.12 -34.60
CA SER A 6 -38.54 -5.07 -33.15
C SER A 6 -37.16 -5.64 -32.80
N LEU A 7 -36.75 -6.74 -33.42
CA LEU A 7 -35.44 -7.34 -33.23
C LEU A 7 -34.30 -6.47 -33.79
N VAL A 8 -34.48 -5.83 -34.95
CA VAL A 8 -33.49 -4.93 -35.55
C VAL A 8 -33.35 -3.66 -34.70
N VAL A 9 -34.43 -3.07 -34.21
CA VAL A 9 -34.39 -1.89 -33.37
C VAL A 9 -33.76 -2.22 -32.01
N ALA A 10 -34.05 -3.37 -31.40
CA ALA A 10 -33.43 -3.81 -30.16
C ALA A 10 -31.93 -4.07 -30.35
N GLY A 11 -31.51 -4.69 -31.46
CA GLY A 11 -30.11 -4.94 -31.77
C GLY A 11 -29.31 -3.66 -32.03
N SER A 12 -29.88 -2.69 -32.77
CA SER A 12 -29.23 -1.40 -32.99
C SER A 12 -29.10 -0.56 -31.71
N GLY A 13 -30.09 -0.62 -30.82
CA GLY A 13 -30.01 0.01 -29.51
C GLY A 13 -28.91 -0.57 -28.61
N ALA A 14 -28.77 -1.90 -28.60
CA ALA A 14 -27.72 -2.58 -27.84
C ALA A 14 -26.30 -2.25 -28.37
N VAL A 15 -26.12 -2.21 -29.70
CA VAL A 15 -24.86 -1.82 -30.33
C VAL A 15 -24.52 -0.34 -30.01
N ALA A 16 -25.49 0.57 -30.12
CA ALA A 16 -25.31 1.97 -29.79
C ALA A 16 -24.93 2.16 -28.30
N ALA A 17 -25.58 1.46 -27.39
CA ALA A 17 -25.25 1.45 -25.96
C ALA A 17 -23.82 0.93 -25.70
N LEU A 18 -23.43 -0.16 -26.36
CA LEU A 18 -22.09 -0.70 -26.25
C LEU A 18 -21.02 0.27 -26.77
N VAL A 19 -21.27 0.92 -27.91
CA VAL A 19 -20.37 1.95 -28.46
C VAL A 19 -20.27 3.14 -27.51
N LEU A 20 -21.38 3.59 -26.92
CA LEU A 20 -21.36 4.68 -25.94
C LEU A 20 -20.53 4.33 -24.72
N VAL A 21 -20.65 3.10 -24.21
CA VAL A 21 -19.85 2.61 -23.09
C VAL A 21 -18.36 2.58 -23.47
N LEU A 22 -18.00 1.99 -24.61
CA LEU A 22 -16.61 1.82 -25.00
C LEU A 22 -15.91 3.12 -25.42
N VAL A 23 -16.64 4.04 -26.06
CA VAL A 23 -16.04 5.25 -26.64
C VAL A 23 -16.13 6.46 -25.71
N VAL A 24 -17.12 6.51 -24.84
CA VAL A 24 -17.36 7.67 -23.96
C VAL A 24 -17.20 7.30 -22.48
N ALA A 25 -17.97 6.35 -21.99
CA ALA A 25 -18.01 6.08 -20.57
C ALA A 25 -16.69 5.48 -20.05
N LEU A 26 -16.10 4.53 -20.77
CA LEU A 26 -14.85 3.89 -20.37
C LEU A 26 -13.65 4.86 -20.40
N PRO A 27 -13.40 5.64 -21.48
CA PRO A 27 -12.35 6.67 -21.45
C PRO A 27 -12.56 7.73 -20.38
N LEU A 28 -13.78 8.16 -20.14
CA LEU A 28 -14.11 9.12 -19.07
C LEU A 28 -13.77 8.51 -17.69
N ALA A 29 -14.17 7.28 -17.43
CA ALA A 29 -13.84 6.58 -16.19
C ALA A 29 -12.33 6.41 -15.99
N LEU A 30 -11.59 6.13 -17.06
CA LEU A 30 -10.12 5.95 -17.01
C LEU A 30 -9.34 7.27 -16.84
N THR A 31 -9.94 8.41 -17.23
CA THR A 31 -9.26 9.72 -17.22
C THR A 31 -9.66 10.62 -16.06
N HIS A 32 -10.81 10.37 -15.44
CA HIS A 32 -11.32 11.18 -14.32
C HIS A 32 -11.01 10.48 -12.98
N ARG A 33 -10.16 11.10 -12.18
CA ARG A 33 -9.89 10.70 -10.79
C ARG A 33 -10.95 11.25 -9.82
N ARG A 34 -12.22 11.06 -10.13
CA ARG A 34 -13.33 11.41 -9.23
C ARG A 34 -14.14 10.17 -8.99
N ASP A 35 -14.41 9.88 -7.72
CA ASP A 35 -15.30 8.79 -7.31
C ASP A 35 -16.67 8.96 -7.98
N LEU A 36 -16.94 8.13 -8.98
CA LEU A 36 -18.29 8.01 -9.48
C LEU A 36 -19.12 7.23 -8.45
N PRO A 37 -20.37 7.63 -8.17
CA PRO A 37 -21.17 7.02 -7.10
C PRO A 37 -21.33 5.49 -7.19
N LEU A 38 -21.27 4.93 -8.39
CA LEU A 38 -21.37 3.49 -8.65
C LEU A 38 -20.02 2.78 -8.79
N GLU A 39 -18.93 3.52 -8.96
CA GLU A 39 -17.61 2.95 -9.22
C GLU A 39 -17.10 2.15 -8.02
N ARG A 40 -17.22 2.70 -6.83
CA ARG A 40 -16.82 2.03 -5.60
C ARG A 40 -17.62 0.75 -5.37
N VAL A 41 -18.95 0.81 -5.56
CA VAL A 41 -19.81 -0.36 -5.41
C VAL A 41 -19.47 -1.45 -6.44
N TYR A 42 -19.25 -1.05 -7.69
CA TYR A 42 -18.86 -1.97 -8.75
C TYR A 42 -17.44 -2.53 -8.51
N GLY A 43 -16.49 -1.69 -8.16
CA GLY A 43 -15.10 -2.09 -7.85
C GLY A 43 -15.03 -3.08 -6.71
N ASP A 44 -15.68 -2.79 -5.58
CA ASP A 44 -15.75 -3.68 -4.43
C ASP A 44 -16.41 -5.02 -4.76
N ALA A 45 -17.49 -5.00 -5.54
CA ALA A 45 -18.15 -6.23 -5.99
C ALA A 45 -17.25 -7.03 -6.93
N ALA A 46 -16.61 -6.39 -7.91
CA ALA A 46 -15.71 -7.04 -8.86
C ALA A 46 -14.50 -7.67 -8.13
N VAL A 47 -13.84 -6.92 -7.24
CA VAL A 47 -12.72 -7.43 -6.43
C VAL A 47 -13.18 -8.60 -5.56
N SER A 48 -14.37 -8.52 -4.93
CA SER A 48 -14.89 -9.58 -4.09
C SER A 48 -15.19 -10.85 -4.88
N VAL A 49 -15.78 -10.74 -6.07
CA VAL A 49 -16.07 -11.88 -6.95
C VAL A 49 -14.79 -12.51 -7.47
N VAL A 50 -13.90 -11.70 -8.07
CA VAL A 50 -12.66 -12.20 -8.69
C VAL A 50 -11.73 -12.80 -7.65
N SER A 51 -11.51 -12.12 -6.50
CA SER A 51 -10.66 -12.66 -5.44
C SER A 51 -11.21 -13.94 -4.80
N ARG A 52 -12.55 -14.11 -4.76
CA ARG A 52 -13.18 -15.36 -4.31
C ARG A 52 -12.99 -16.50 -5.32
N LEU A 53 -13.17 -16.21 -6.60
CA LEU A 53 -13.04 -17.23 -7.66
C LEU A 53 -11.58 -17.68 -7.84
N LEU A 54 -10.62 -16.75 -7.77
CA LEU A 54 -9.21 -17.03 -8.05
C LEU A 54 -8.38 -17.27 -6.80
N GLY A 55 -8.77 -16.75 -5.64
CA GLY A 55 -8.06 -16.92 -4.37
C GLY A 55 -8.36 -18.26 -3.69
N GLY A 56 -9.49 -18.87 -4.01
CA GLY A 56 -9.93 -20.10 -3.35
C GLY A 56 -10.43 -19.87 -1.91
N GLU A 57 -10.45 -20.96 -1.12
CA GLU A 57 -11.01 -20.96 0.24
C GLU A 57 -9.98 -21.34 1.32
N ALA A 58 -8.69 -21.29 1.00
CA ALA A 58 -7.65 -21.66 1.95
C ALA A 58 -7.69 -20.76 3.19
N ALA A 59 -7.68 -21.36 4.38
CA ALA A 59 -7.42 -20.63 5.60
C ALA A 59 -5.93 -20.27 5.68
N ASN A 60 -5.60 -19.18 6.38
CA ASN A 60 -4.22 -18.80 6.58
C ASN A 60 -3.49 -19.88 7.40
N PRO A 61 -2.50 -20.58 6.85
CA PRO A 61 -1.76 -21.62 7.56
C PRO A 61 -0.94 -21.07 8.73
N LEU A 62 -0.71 -19.75 8.77
CA LEU A 62 0.09 -19.06 9.78
C LEU A 62 -0.76 -18.21 10.76
N ALA A 63 -2.09 -18.36 10.76
CA ALA A 63 -3.00 -17.50 11.51
C ALA A 63 -2.71 -17.42 13.03
N ASN A 64 -2.14 -18.48 13.61
CA ASN A 64 -1.86 -18.59 15.05
C ASN A 64 -0.35 -18.66 15.35
N ASP A 65 0.50 -18.39 14.37
CA ASP A 65 1.95 -18.41 14.55
C ASP A 65 2.45 -17.04 15.00
N ALA A 66 2.97 -16.96 16.23
CA ALA A 66 3.50 -15.72 16.80
C ALA A 66 4.71 -15.16 16.02
N ARG A 67 5.54 -16.05 15.42
CA ARG A 67 6.68 -15.62 14.60
C ARG A 67 6.18 -15.05 13.27
N ALA A 68 5.21 -15.70 12.66
CA ALA A 68 4.58 -15.18 11.46
C ALA A 68 3.89 -13.84 11.70
N LEU A 69 3.25 -13.66 12.85
CA LEU A 69 2.65 -12.38 13.22
C LEU A 69 3.72 -11.28 13.34
N ALA A 70 4.88 -11.58 13.96
CA ALA A 70 5.99 -10.63 14.06
C ALA A 70 6.59 -10.31 12.68
N THR A 71 6.79 -11.32 11.83
CA THR A 71 7.24 -11.13 10.44
C THR A 71 6.23 -10.28 9.65
N GLY A 72 4.95 -10.64 9.73
CA GLY A 72 3.88 -9.90 9.06
C GLY A 72 3.79 -8.44 9.49
N ARG A 73 4.05 -8.14 10.77
CA ARG A 73 4.15 -6.77 11.28
C ARG A 73 5.30 -6.01 10.61
N ILE A 74 6.48 -6.61 10.51
CA ILE A 74 7.66 -5.98 9.89
C ILE A 74 7.36 -5.70 8.41
N GLU A 75 6.90 -6.68 7.68
CA GLU A 75 6.62 -6.57 6.25
C GLU A 75 5.47 -5.59 5.95
N TYR A 76 4.41 -5.64 6.76
CA TYR A 76 3.31 -4.69 6.67
C TYR A 76 3.78 -3.25 6.91
N THR A 77 4.57 -3.03 7.95
CA THR A 77 5.08 -1.71 8.30
C THR A 77 5.97 -1.15 7.20
N GLY A 78 6.80 -2.01 6.59
CA GLY A 78 7.72 -1.62 5.51
C GLY A 78 7.05 -1.37 4.17
N SER A 79 5.96 -2.09 3.86
CA SER A 79 5.42 -2.11 2.50
C SER A 79 3.97 -1.68 2.38
N CYS A 80 3.15 -1.87 3.42
CA CYS A 80 1.72 -1.65 3.35
C CYS A 80 1.27 -0.38 4.09
N ALA A 81 1.89 -0.10 5.24
CA ALA A 81 1.49 0.99 6.12
C ALA A 81 1.61 2.37 5.47
N VAL A 82 2.47 2.53 4.47
CA VAL A 82 2.63 3.78 3.71
C VAL A 82 1.32 4.23 3.04
N CYS A 83 0.49 3.28 2.63
CA CYS A 83 -0.85 3.55 2.08
C CYS A 83 -1.96 3.22 3.08
N HIS A 84 -1.90 2.03 3.69
CA HIS A 84 -2.99 1.53 4.54
C HIS A 84 -2.95 2.04 5.98
N GLY A 85 -1.92 2.80 6.37
CA GLY A 85 -1.75 3.31 7.73
C GLY A 85 -1.22 2.26 8.70
N ALA A 86 -0.55 2.68 9.76
CA ALA A 86 -0.02 1.78 10.79
C ALA A 86 -1.12 1.00 11.53
N LYS A 87 -2.34 1.56 11.58
CA LYS A 87 -3.53 0.95 12.18
C LYS A 87 -4.43 0.24 11.17
N GLY A 88 -4.07 0.24 9.90
CA GLY A 88 -4.88 -0.33 8.84
C GLY A 88 -6.13 0.48 8.50
N ASP A 89 -6.17 1.76 8.84
CA ASP A 89 -7.30 2.68 8.67
C ASP A 89 -7.33 3.41 7.31
N GLY A 90 -6.47 3.01 6.37
CA GLY A 90 -6.37 3.63 5.04
C GLY A 90 -5.69 5.01 5.04
N ARG A 91 -5.20 5.48 6.20
CA ARG A 91 -4.66 6.84 6.39
C ARG A 91 -3.13 6.87 6.44
N GLY A 92 -2.48 6.00 5.69
CA GLY A 92 -1.05 6.13 5.44
C GLY A 92 -0.74 7.39 4.64
N VAL A 93 0.53 7.73 4.53
CA VAL A 93 0.98 8.97 3.85
C VAL A 93 0.43 9.09 2.44
N PHE A 94 0.37 7.97 1.71
CA PHE A 94 -0.18 7.94 0.35
C PHE A 94 -1.65 7.52 0.28
N GLY A 95 -2.21 6.94 1.36
CA GLY A 95 -3.56 6.39 1.35
C GLY A 95 -4.63 7.31 0.78
N PRO A 96 -4.74 8.56 1.29
CA PRO A 96 -5.72 9.54 0.80
C PRO A 96 -5.41 10.15 -0.57
N THR A 97 -4.23 9.85 -1.14
CA THR A 97 -3.79 10.36 -2.46
C THR A 97 -3.84 9.31 -3.56
N THR A 98 -4.11 8.06 -3.20
CA THR A 98 -4.29 6.98 -4.17
C THR A 98 -5.68 7.05 -4.81
N TYR A 99 -5.84 6.33 -5.92
CA TYR A 99 -7.14 6.16 -6.56
C TYR A 99 -7.38 4.67 -6.88
N PRO A 100 -8.47 4.13 -6.35
CA PRO A 100 -9.26 4.65 -5.23
C PRO A 100 -8.41 4.81 -3.96
N ASP A 101 -8.94 5.50 -2.94
CA ASP A 101 -8.27 5.62 -1.63
C ASP A 101 -7.90 4.23 -1.09
N ALA A 102 -6.76 4.15 -0.38
CA ALA A 102 -6.32 2.90 0.21
C ALA A 102 -7.39 2.32 1.16
N THR A 103 -7.63 1.03 1.05
CA THR A 103 -8.67 0.34 1.83
C THR A 103 -8.42 0.50 3.33
N ASP A 104 -9.46 0.95 4.03
CA ASP A 104 -9.56 0.87 5.48
C ASP A 104 -9.93 -0.57 5.88
N PHE A 105 -8.98 -1.28 6.50
CA PHE A 105 -9.17 -2.67 6.94
C PHE A 105 -10.13 -2.81 8.12
N THR A 106 -10.46 -1.71 8.80
CA THR A 106 -11.36 -1.72 9.96
C THR A 106 -12.82 -1.82 9.57
N THR A 107 -13.13 -1.59 8.29
CA THR A 107 -14.50 -1.64 7.76
C THR A 107 -15.04 -3.07 7.67
N GLU A 108 -16.35 -3.24 7.80
CA GLU A 108 -17.00 -4.55 7.68
C GLU A 108 -16.81 -5.15 6.28
N ALA A 109 -16.79 -4.33 5.23
CA ALA A 109 -16.51 -4.77 3.87
C ALA A 109 -15.12 -5.40 3.72
N ALA A 110 -14.10 -4.82 4.36
CA ALA A 110 -12.74 -5.37 4.38
C ALA A 110 -12.64 -6.64 5.26
N LYS A 111 -13.30 -6.64 6.42
CA LYS A 111 -13.32 -7.79 7.35
C LYS A 111 -14.02 -9.01 6.76
N SER A 112 -15.02 -8.81 5.90
CA SER A 112 -15.79 -9.89 5.28
C SER A 112 -15.00 -10.72 4.24
N LYS A 113 -13.85 -10.24 3.79
CA LYS A 113 -12.98 -11.00 2.86
C LYS A 113 -12.32 -12.17 3.59
N THR A 114 -12.25 -13.33 2.94
CA THR A 114 -11.55 -14.51 3.48
C THR A 114 -10.02 -14.30 3.48
N ASP A 115 -9.28 -15.13 4.20
CA ASP A 115 -7.81 -15.08 4.20
C ASP A 115 -7.26 -15.34 2.80
N ALA A 116 -7.84 -16.29 2.07
CA ALA A 116 -7.46 -16.60 0.70
C ALA A 116 -7.69 -15.40 -0.24
N GLN A 117 -8.78 -14.66 -0.06
CA GLN A 117 -9.03 -13.43 -0.84
C GLN A 117 -7.99 -12.35 -0.52
N LEU A 118 -7.67 -12.13 0.75
CA LEU A 118 -6.62 -11.18 1.15
C LEU A 118 -5.27 -11.60 0.59
N PHE A 119 -4.91 -12.87 0.71
CA PHE A 119 -3.69 -13.41 0.15
C PHE A 119 -3.61 -13.18 -1.36
N TRP A 120 -4.69 -13.50 -2.09
CA TRP A 120 -4.74 -13.32 -3.53
C TRP A 120 -4.58 -11.85 -3.92
N ILE A 121 -5.26 -10.93 -3.22
CA ILE A 121 -5.18 -9.48 -3.46
C ILE A 121 -3.74 -8.97 -3.22
N VAL A 122 -3.12 -9.34 -2.11
CA VAL A 122 -1.75 -8.91 -1.82
C VAL A 122 -0.78 -9.48 -2.84
N LYS A 123 -0.91 -10.77 -3.20
CA LYS A 123 -0.02 -11.43 -4.15
C LYS A 123 -0.10 -10.83 -5.54
N ASN A 124 -1.30 -10.56 -6.04
CA ASN A 124 -1.53 -10.18 -7.43
C ASN A 124 -1.75 -8.68 -7.65
N GLY A 125 -1.98 -7.92 -6.56
CA GLY A 125 -2.37 -6.52 -6.66
C GLY A 125 -3.77 -6.34 -7.25
N LEU A 126 -4.14 -5.11 -7.53
CA LEU A 126 -5.42 -4.75 -8.13
C LEU A 126 -5.18 -3.83 -9.33
N GLY A 127 -5.50 -4.31 -10.53
CA GLY A 127 -5.42 -3.53 -11.76
C GLY A 127 -6.25 -2.24 -11.68
N PHE A 128 -5.79 -1.19 -12.33
CA PHE A 128 -6.40 0.15 -12.33
C PHE A 128 -6.47 0.84 -10.96
N THR A 129 -5.74 0.32 -9.96
CA THR A 129 -5.61 0.95 -8.65
C THR A 129 -4.13 1.17 -8.31
N ALA A 130 -3.86 1.86 -7.21
CA ALA A 130 -2.50 2.03 -6.69
C ALA A 130 -1.99 0.80 -5.91
N MET A 131 -2.79 -0.28 -5.74
CA MET A 131 -2.38 -1.49 -5.03
C MET A 131 -1.47 -2.37 -5.90
N PRO A 132 -0.16 -2.42 -5.64
CA PRO A 132 0.78 -3.19 -6.45
C PRO A 132 0.68 -4.69 -6.14
N ALA A 133 1.25 -5.51 -7.03
CA ALA A 133 1.43 -6.93 -6.80
C ALA A 133 2.72 -7.20 -6.00
N PHE A 134 2.60 -7.96 -4.93
CA PHE A 134 3.74 -8.30 -4.07
C PHE A 134 4.30 -9.71 -4.31
N GLY A 135 3.63 -10.55 -5.11
CA GLY A 135 4.05 -11.93 -5.36
C GLY A 135 5.40 -12.10 -6.08
N GLY A 136 5.93 -11.04 -6.73
CA GLY A 136 7.27 -11.04 -7.32
C GLY A 136 8.38 -10.67 -6.32
N GLN A 137 8.03 -10.05 -5.18
CA GLN A 137 8.98 -9.53 -4.19
C GLN A 137 9.00 -10.39 -2.93
N TYR A 138 7.87 -10.98 -2.54
CA TYR A 138 7.69 -11.75 -1.32
C TYR A 138 7.34 -13.19 -1.62
N LYS A 139 7.81 -14.10 -0.76
CA LYS A 139 7.40 -15.51 -0.78
C LYS A 139 5.97 -15.64 -0.25
N ASP A 140 5.29 -16.71 -0.63
CA ASP A 140 3.93 -16.99 -0.17
C ASP A 140 3.80 -17.02 1.36
N ALA A 141 4.83 -17.52 2.07
CA ALA A 141 4.87 -17.51 3.52
C ALA A 141 4.88 -16.09 4.11
N ASP A 142 5.60 -15.14 3.50
CA ASP A 142 5.67 -13.76 3.94
C ASP A 142 4.33 -13.06 3.69
N ILE A 143 3.69 -13.34 2.55
CA ILE A 143 2.34 -12.83 2.24
C ILE A 143 1.31 -13.38 3.23
N TRP A 144 1.37 -14.66 3.58
CA TRP A 144 0.52 -15.24 4.61
C TRP A 144 0.76 -14.61 5.99
N ALA A 145 2.00 -14.27 6.31
CA ALA A 145 2.35 -13.53 7.52
C ALA A 145 1.75 -12.12 7.51
N MET A 146 1.80 -11.40 6.38
CA MET A 146 1.14 -10.09 6.21
C MET A 146 -0.38 -10.23 6.41
N VAL A 147 -1.01 -11.26 5.85
CA VAL A 147 -2.46 -11.53 6.06
C VAL A 147 -2.76 -11.78 7.53
N ALA A 148 -1.92 -12.54 8.25
CA ALA A 148 -2.08 -12.75 9.69
C ALA A 148 -2.04 -11.41 10.47
N TYR A 149 -1.14 -10.51 10.08
CA TYR A 149 -1.04 -9.19 10.70
C TYR A 149 -2.22 -8.28 10.32
N ILE A 150 -2.71 -8.30 9.08
CA ILE A 150 -3.94 -7.59 8.69
C ILE A 150 -5.11 -8.07 9.57
N ARG A 151 -5.24 -9.37 9.81
CA ARG A 151 -6.27 -9.92 10.71
C ARG A 151 -6.08 -9.46 12.16
N HIS A 152 -4.85 -9.34 12.60
CA HIS A 152 -4.55 -8.75 13.92
C HIS A 152 -5.05 -7.30 13.98
N LEU A 153 -4.71 -6.45 13.02
CA LEU A 153 -5.20 -5.08 12.94
C LEU A 153 -6.73 -5.00 12.91
N GLN A 154 -7.40 -5.89 12.19
CA GLN A 154 -8.87 -5.95 12.13
C GLN A 154 -9.53 -6.29 13.48
N ARG A 155 -8.86 -7.09 14.31
CA ARG A 155 -9.34 -7.44 15.67
C ARG A 155 -9.05 -6.33 16.66
N GLU A 156 -7.84 -5.82 16.63
CA GLU A 156 -7.38 -4.80 17.58
C GLU A 156 -8.00 -3.43 17.33
N SER A 157 -8.42 -3.11 16.10
CA SER A 157 -9.06 -1.82 15.80
C SER A 157 -10.33 -1.55 16.58
N ALA A 158 -11.01 -2.58 17.07
CA ALA A 158 -12.14 -2.45 18.00
C ALA A 158 -11.68 -2.13 19.45
N SER A 159 -10.47 -2.54 19.81
CA SER A 159 -9.88 -2.35 21.16
C SER A 159 -8.84 -1.22 21.20
N ALA A 160 -8.25 -0.86 20.06
CA ALA A 160 -7.12 0.07 19.94
C ALA A 160 -7.48 1.55 20.12
N LEU A 161 -8.72 1.89 20.42
CA LEU A 161 -9.08 3.22 20.88
C LEU A 161 -8.48 3.57 22.25
N ALA A 162 -7.86 2.61 22.95
CA ALA A 162 -7.41 2.79 24.32
C ALA A 162 -5.89 2.93 24.51
N ILE A 163 -5.04 2.43 23.58
CA ILE A 163 -3.56 2.52 23.72
C ILE A 163 -2.96 2.78 22.35
N PRO A 164 -2.38 3.97 22.10
CA PRO A 164 -1.58 4.15 20.91
C PRO A 164 -0.38 3.21 20.98
N GLU A 165 -0.35 2.18 20.12
CA GLU A 165 0.89 1.44 19.93
C GLU A 165 1.94 2.43 19.46
N PRO A 166 3.09 2.56 20.17
CA PRO A 166 4.17 3.39 19.71
C PRO A 166 4.57 2.88 18.32
N SER A 167 4.68 3.78 17.36
CA SER A 167 5.24 3.44 16.05
C SER A 167 6.60 2.78 16.25
N LEU A 168 7.08 1.98 15.29
CA LEU A 168 8.45 1.43 15.36
C LEU A 168 9.49 2.53 15.58
N VAL A 169 9.21 3.71 15.05
CA VAL A 169 9.99 4.93 15.27
C VAL A 169 9.96 5.34 16.76
N GLN A 170 8.79 5.34 17.40
CA GLN A 170 8.64 5.69 18.81
C GLN A 170 9.24 4.63 19.75
N LEU A 171 9.12 3.33 19.39
CA LEU A 171 9.77 2.24 20.12
C LEU A 171 11.30 2.33 20.00
N ALA A 172 11.81 2.58 18.79
CA ALA A 172 13.23 2.75 18.57
C ALA A 172 13.78 4.04 19.21
N ALA A 173 12.99 5.11 19.24
CA ALA A 173 13.36 6.38 19.89
C ALA A 173 13.29 6.30 21.43
N ALA A 174 12.44 5.48 21.97
CA ALA A 174 12.28 5.31 23.43
C ALA A 174 13.35 4.43 24.07
N ASP A 175 14.04 3.58 23.28
CA ASP A 175 15.10 2.71 23.78
C ASP A 175 16.47 3.35 23.60
N PRO A 176 17.12 3.84 24.68
CA PRO A 176 18.44 4.47 24.59
C PRO A 176 19.55 3.50 24.17
N SER A 177 19.31 2.18 24.23
CA SER A 177 20.27 1.18 23.77
C SER A 177 20.27 1.05 22.24
N VAL A 178 19.22 1.49 21.55
CA VAL A 178 19.13 1.45 20.10
C VAL A 178 20.02 2.52 19.48
N SER A 179 20.94 2.10 18.63
CA SER A 179 21.84 3.04 17.95
C SER A 179 21.07 4.02 17.05
N ARG A 180 21.61 5.22 16.84
CA ARG A 180 21.07 6.20 15.89
C ARG A 180 20.86 5.60 14.50
N GLN A 181 21.79 4.76 14.08
CA GLN A 181 21.74 4.05 12.80
C GLN A 181 20.55 3.10 12.71
N ALA A 182 20.26 2.34 13.78
CA ALA A 182 19.10 1.44 13.82
C ALA A 182 17.78 2.21 13.87
N ARG A 183 17.73 3.35 14.58
CA ARG A 183 16.56 4.25 14.55
C ARG A 183 16.33 4.82 13.15
N GLY A 184 17.39 5.30 12.50
CA GLY A 184 17.32 5.81 11.12
C GLY A 184 16.82 4.76 10.13
N ALA A 185 17.29 3.50 10.26
CA ALA A 185 16.78 2.39 9.47
C ALA A 185 15.28 2.17 9.71
N ALA A 186 14.85 2.13 10.98
CA ALA A 186 13.44 1.95 11.32
C ALA A 186 12.56 3.05 10.70
N ILE A 187 13.01 4.31 10.75
CA ILE A 187 12.31 5.45 10.13
C ILE A 187 12.25 5.28 8.61
N TYR A 188 13.38 4.95 7.97
CA TYR A 188 13.50 4.80 6.52
C TYR A 188 12.51 3.76 5.97
N PHE A 189 12.42 2.61 6.63
CA PHE A 189 11.51 1.55 6.24
C PHE A 189 10.06 1.82 6.66
N ALA A 190 9.81 2.35 7.84
CA ALA A 190 8.47 2.63 8.34
C ALA A 190 7.73 3.71 7.53
N LEU A 191 8.46 4.69 6.99
CA LEU A 191 7.90 5.75 6.16
C LEU A 191 7.91 5.43 4.66
N GLY A 192 8.35 4.23 4.28
CA GLY A 192 8.33 3.77 2.90
C GLY A 192 9.35 4.45 1.98
N CYS A 193 10.37 5.13 2.52
CA CYS A 193 11.41 5.79 1.72
C CYS A 193 12.10 4.79 0.77
N HIS A 194 12.32 3.56 1.25
CA HIS A 194 12.94 2.46 0.51
C HIS A 194 12.17 2.04 -0.74
N LEU A 195 10.86 2.30 -0.83
CA LEU A 195 10.04 1.91 -1.98
C LEU A 195 10.45 2.66 -3.26
N CYS A 196 10.91 3.90 -3.11
CA CYS A 196 11.37 4.72 -4.22
C CYS A 196 12.89 4.80 -4.28
N HIS A 197 13.54 4.87 -3.11
CA HIS A 197 14.97 5.11 -3.01
C HIS A 197 15.83 3.84 -2.88
N GLY A 198 15.20 2.64 -2.86
CA GLY A 198 15.89 1.37 -2.61
C GLY A 198 16.23 1.15 -1.13
N PRO A 199 16.50 -0.10 -0.71
CA PRO A 199 16.71 -0.44 0.70
C PRO A 199 17.94 0.23 1.32
N GLU A 200 18.92 0.59 0.50
CA GLU A 200 20.16 1.24 0.91
C GLU A 200 20.29 2.67 0.36
N GLY A 201 19.22 3.24 -0.17
CA GLY A 201 19.23 4.52 -0.89
C GLY A 201 19.94 4.41 -2.25
N ASP A 202 19.97 3.20 -2.81
CA ASP A 202 20.75 2.77 -3.97
C ASP A 202 19.91 2.62 -5.25
N ALA A 203 18.68 3.13 -5.25
CA ALA A 203 17.83 3.12 -6.42
C ALA A 203 18.51 3.74 -7.65
N PRO A 204 18.19 3.28 -8.88
CA PRO A 204 18.85 3.78 -10.08
C PRO A 204 18.53 5.26 -10.37
N GLY A 205 19.49 5.95 -10.98
CA GLY A 205 19.32 7.32 -11.48
C GLY A 205 19.14 8.38 -10.40
N ASP A 206 18.18 9.26 -10.62
CA ASP A 206 17.90 10.42 -9.74
C ASP A 206 17.25 10.03 -8.40
N LEU A 207 16.84 8.77 -8.23
CA LEU A 207 16.26 8.25 -7.00
C LEU A 207 17.35 7.82 -5.99
N ALA A 208 18.61 7.71 -6.41
CA ALA A 208 19.71 7.38 -5.53
C ALA A 208 19.99 8.48 -4.52
N LEU A 209 19.97 8.17 -3.23
CA LEU A 209 20.26 9.13 -2.17
C LEU A 209 21.76 9.34 -1.94
N ARG A 210 22.59 8.36 -2.32
CA ARG A 210 24.06 8.41 -2.20
C ARG A 210 24.54 8.83 -0.81
N GLY A 211 23.82 8.43 0.22
CA GLY A 211 24.11 8.77 1.61
C GLY A 211 23.76 10.19 2.03
N ARG A 212 23.03 10.96 1.23
CA ARG A 212 22.64 12.34 1.53
C ARG A 212 21.13 12.47 1.66
N ILE A 213 20.72 13.35 2.58
CA ILE A 213 19.33 13.78 2.72
C ILE A 213 19.30 15.30 2.47
N GLU A 214 18.51 15.70 1.50
CA GLU A 214 18.19 17.10 1.29
C GLU A 214 16.94 17.42 2.14
N THR A 215 17.18 17.93 3.35
CA THR A 215 16.12 18.25 4.33
C THR A 215 15.01 19.08 3.73
N ASP A 216 15.34 20.03 2.88
CA ASP A 216 14.37 20.89 2.19
C ASP A 216 13.44 20.10 1.26
N ILE A 217 13.95 19.11 0.55
CA ILE A 217 13.15 18.23 -0.32
C ILE A 217 12.28 17.34 0.55
N VAL A 218 12.81 16.77 1.62
CA VAL A 218 12.02 15.96 2.54
C VAL A 218 10.86 16.78 3.13
N ARG A 219 11.11 18.03 3.51
CA ARG A 219 10.11 18.90 4.14
C ARG A 219 9.03 19.38 3.19
N ARG A 220 9.36 19.69 1.96
CA ARG A 220 8.44 20.30 0.97
C ARG A 220 7.94 19.32 -0.08
N GLY A 221 8.54 18.14 -0.20
CA GLY A 221 8.34 17.24 -1.33
C GLY A 221 9.03 17.76 -2.58
N SER A 222 8.81 17.08 -3.70
CA SER A 222 9.32 17.50 -4.99
C SER A 222 8.24 17.40 -6.07
N ASP A 223 8.39 18.17 -7.13
CA ASP A 223 7.59 18.11 -8.36
C ASP A 223 7.75 16.78 -9.11
N ARG A 224 8.77 15.99 -8.77
CA ARG A 224 9.04 14.65 -9.30
C ARG A 224 8.30 13.52 -8.53
N GLY A 225 7.41 13.88 -7.61
CA GLY A 225 6.54 12.94 -6.92
C GLY A 225 6.99 12.49 -5.53
N MET A 226 8.08 13.05 -4.98
CA MET A 226 8.42 12.82 -3.58
C MET A 226 7.41 13.57 -2.69
N PRO A 227 6.73 12.88 -1.74
CA PRO A 227 5.80 13.54 -0.84
C PRO A 227 6.52 14.44 0.18
N ALA A 228 5.78 15.42 0.72
CA ALA A 228 6.28 16.28 1.79
C ALA A 228 6.10 15.60 3.15
N TYR A 229 7.16 15.58 3.95
CA TYR A 229 7.14 15.08 5.32
C TYR A 229 7.35 16.24 6.31
N GLY A 230 6.27 16.76 6.86
CA GLY A 230 6.31 17.82 7.85
C GLY A 230 6.96 17.37 9.18
N THR A 231 7.29 18.34 10.05
CA THR A 231 7.91 18.09 11.35
C THR A 231 7.04 17.28 12.31
N ASN A 232 5.73 17.22 12.06
CA ASN A 232 4.78 16.36 12.77
C ASN A 232 4.87 14.88 12.41
N LEU A 233 5.47 14.55 11.24
CA LEU A 233 5.67 13.17 10.79
C LEU A 233 7.11 12.70 11.04
N ILE A 234 8.08 13.55 10.78
CA ILE A 234 9.51 13.31 10.99
C ILE A 234 10.09 14.52 11.71
N SER A 235 10.55 14.36 12.96
CA SER A 235 11.25 15.41 13.66
C SER A 235 12.65 15.68 13.02
N ASP A 236 13.29 16.77 13.37
CA ASP A 236 14.66 17.04 12.91
C ASP A 236 15.68 16.03 13.49
N ALA A 237 15.41 15.52 14.70
CA ALA A 237 16.19 14.44 15.30
C ALA A 237 16.05 13.13 14.51
N ASP A 238 14.84 12.80 14.06
CA ASP A 238 14.58 11.63 13.24
C ASP A 238 15.28 11.73 11.88
N LEU A 239 15.29 12.91 11.26
CA LEU A 239 16.04 13.14 10.03
C LEU A 239 17.54 12.93 10.23
N ALA A 240 18.09 13.39 11.34
CA ALA A 240 19.51 13.20 11.66
C ALA A 240 19.85 11.72 11.91
N ASP A 241 18.93 10.95 12.48
CA ASP A 241 19.09 9.50 12.64
C ASP A 241 18.98 8.77 11.30
N LEU A 242 18.03 9.17 10.44
CA LEU A 242 17.87 8.66 9.09
C LEU A 242 19.10 8.95 8.21
N GLU A 243 19.66 10.13 8.29
CA GLU A 243 20.92 10.47 7.64
C GLU A 243 22.07 9.58 8.12
N THR A 244 22.14 9.32 9.44
CA THR A 244 23.15 8.40 10.02
C THR A 244 23.03 6.99 9.46
N TYR A 245 21.82 6.52 9.18
CA TYR A 245 21.58 5.23 8.50
C TYR A 245 22.10 5.25 7.07
N LEU A 246 21.75 6.25 6.27
CA LEU A 246 22.12 6.33 4.86
C LEU A 246 23.59 6.58 4.62
N LEU A 247 24.26 7.32 5.50
CA LEU A 247 25.71 7.58 5.42
C LEU A 247 26.56 6.31 5.39
N ARG A 248 26.09 5.19 5.95
CA ARG A 248 26.81 3.89 5.86
C ARG A 248 26.95 3.37 4.42
N PHE A 249 26.09 3.81 3.51
CA PHE A 249 26.09 3.41 2.11
C PHE A 249 26.76 4.44 1.19
N ALA A 250 27.09 5.61 1.73
CA ALA A 250 27.74 6.68 0.96
C ALA A 250 29.15 6.33 0.48
N ALA A 251 29.79 5.37 1.12
CA ALA A 251 31.21 5.03 0.92
C ALA A 251 31.47 3.86 -0.03
N VAL A 252 30.47 3.33 -0.72
CA VAL A 252 30.71 2.32 -1.77
C VAL A 252 31.07 3.06 -3.06
N PRO A 253 32.37 3.06 -3.48
CA PRO A 253 32.71 3.57 -4.80
C PRO A 253 31.93 2.73 -5.81
N SER A 254 31.15 3.36 -6.69
CA SER A 254 30.64 2.71 -7.88
C SER A 254 31.83 2.10 -8.61
N ASN A 255 31.90 0.78 -8.64
CA ASN A 255 32.89 0.08 -9.46
C ASN A 255 32.68 0.55 -10.92
N PRO A 256 33.67 1.12 -11.59
CA PRO A 256 33.55 1.49 -12.98
C PRO A 256 33.79 0.20 -13.79
N ASP A 257 32.71 -0.43 -14.25
CA ASP A 257 32.75 -1.35 -15.38
C ASP A 257 31.91 -0.80 -16.52
#